data_4b728fb3bf440a1f1f7fcea32562abe9
#
_entry.id   4b728fb3bf440a1f1f7fcea32562abe9
#
_cell.length_a   1.000
_cell.length_b   1.000
_cell.length_c   1.000
_cell.angle_alpha   90.00
_cell.angle_beta   90.00
_cell.angle_gamma   90.00
#
_symmetry.space_group_name_H-M   'P 1'
#
loop_
_entity.id
_entity.type
_entity.pdbx_description
1 polymer ?
#
loop_
_entity_poly.entity_id
_entity_poly.type
_entity_poly.pdbx_seq_one_letter_code
_entity_poly.pdbx_strand_id
1 'polypeptide(L)'
;MGLASYALRMEQHQAHPDIYQLRIVLRGISPLIWRRLLIRGDTTLAQLHLILQIIFDWSNEHLHCFHVFGKDYGSDSADTRHVMLSSFGFQRGERFRYVYSQRPPAKPEA
;
A
#
# COMPACT_ATOMS: atom_id res chain seq x y z
N MET A 1 -11.60 11.75 -9.80
CA MET A 1 -10.73 12.39 -9.54
C MET A 1 -10.25 12.58 -8.22
N GLY A 2 -9.30 12.58 -7.74
CA GLY A 2 -8.78 12.69 -6.42
C GLY A 2 -7.95 11.54 -6.04
N LEU A 3 -8.05 11.15 -4.81
CA LEU A 3 -7.19 10.13 -4.23
C LEU A 3 -7.92 8.84 -4.03
N ALA A 4 -7.25 7.74 -4.35
CA ALA A 4 -7.68 6.43 -3.93
C ALA A 4 -6.98 6.12 -2.62
N SER A 5 -7.73 5.78 -1.61
CA SER A 5 -7.19 5.47 -0.30
C SER A 5 -7.53 4.03 0.06
N TYR A 6 -6.52 3.26 0.41
CA TYR A 6 -6.67 1.86 0.74
C TYR A 6 -6.29 1.63 2.19
N ALA A 7 -7.13 0.91 2.90
CA ALA A 7 -6.79 0.44 4.23
C ALA A 7 -6.24 -0.97 4.12
N LEU A 8 -5.07 -1.18 4.66
CA LEU A 8 -4.43 -2.48 4.67
C LEU A 8 -4.40 -2.99 6.11
N ARG A 9 -4.87 -4.20 6.31
CA ARG A 9 -4.97 -4.76 7.64
C ARG A 9 -4.24 -6.09 7.68
N MET A 10 -3.43 -6.26 8.70
CA MET A 10 -2.71 -7.50 8.92
C MET A 10 -3.66 -8.55 9.46
N GLU A 11 -3.91 -9.59 8.68
CA GLU A 11 -4.82 -10.65 9.09
C GLU A 11 -4.10 -11.86 9.64
N GLN A 12 -2.99 -12.22 9.04
CA GLN A 12 -2.24 -13.38 9.47
C GLN A 12 -0.75 -13.17 9.26
N HIS A 13 0.02 -13.80 10.12
CA HIS A 13 1.46 -13.79 10.03
C HIS A 13 1.94 -15.22 10.29
N GLN A 14 2.63 -15.80 9.32
CA GLN A 14 3.17 -17.14 9.43
C GLN A 14 4.66 -17.07 9.66
N ALA A 15 5.17 -18.02 10.43
CA ALA A 15 6.54 -17.90 10.91
C ALA A 15 7.61 -18.17 9.87
N HIS A 16 7.43 -19.14 8.99
CA HIS A 16 8.52 -19.59 8.13
C HIS A 16 8.01 -20.00 6.76
N PRO A 17 8.40 -19.25 5.74
CA PRO A 17 8.95 -17.90 5.81
C PRO A 17 7.90 -16.95 6.33
N ASP A 18 8.32 -15.76 6.74
CA ASP A 18 7.36 -14.79 7.20
C ASP A 18 6.44 -14.43 6.07
N ILE A 19 5.23 -14.89 6.14
CA ILE A 19 4.21 -14.60 5.15
C ILE A 19 3.09 -13.84 5.86
N TYR A 20 2.78 -12.68 5.34
CA TYR A 20 1.70 -11.86 5.85
C TYR A 20 0.48 -12.03 4.98
N GLN A 21 -0.68 -12.07 5.60
CA GLN A 21 -1.93 -12.00 4.88
C GLN A 21 -2.53 -10.64 5.15
N LEU A 22 -2.68 -9.86 4.09
CA LEU A 22 -3.21 -8.50 4.17
C LEU A 22 -4.60 -8.48 3.57
N ARG A 23 -5.49 -7.76 4.22
CA ARG A 23 -6.78 -7.42 3.64
C ARG A 23 -6.71 -5.97 3.20
N ILE A 24 -6.95 -5.74 1.93
CA ILE A 24 -6.84 -4.42 1.31
C ILE A 24 -8.23 -3.97 0.91
N VAL A 25 -8.66 -2.85 1.44
CA VAL A 25 -10.01 -2.33 1.20
C VAL A 25 -9.88 -0.96 0.56
N LEU A 26 -10.55 -0.77 -0.56
CA LEU A 26 -10.63 0.56 -1.17
C LEU A 26 -11.69 1.35 -0.41
N ARG A 27 -11.27 2.46 0.15
CA ARG A 27 -12.12 3.26 1.01
C ARG A 27 -12.98 4.21 0.19
N GLY A 28 -14.14 4.55 0.75
CA GLY A 28 -14.98 5.59 0.17
C GLY A 28 -15.78 5.18 -1.04
N ILE A 29 -15.92 3.88 -1.27
CA ILE A 29 -16.65 3.39 -2.43
C ILE A 29 -17.67 2.34 -2.03
N SER A 30 -18.78 2.31 -2.76
CA SER A 30 -19.84 1.34 -2.54
C SER A 30 -20.26 0.81 -3.91
N PRO A 31 -20.36 -0.51 -4.07
CA PRO A 31 -20.12 -1.55 -3.08
C PRO A 31 -18.64 -1.65 -2.71
N LEU A 32 -18.38 -2.34 -1.61
CA LEU A 32 -17.03 -2.48 -1.09
C LEU A 32 -16.16 -3.26 -2.07
N ILE A 33 -15.00 -2.73 -2.35
CA ILE A 33 -14.00 -3.42 -3.16
C ILE A 33 -12.85 -3.78 -2.25
N TRP A 34 -12.49 -5.05 -2.23
CA TRP A 34 -11.41 -5.50 -1.36
C TRP A 34 -10.69 -6.68 -1.98
N ARG A 35 -9.47 -6.90 -1.49
CA ARG A 35 -8.63 -8.03 -1.93
C ARG A 35 -7.89 -8.57 -0.73
N ARG A 36 -7.57 -9.84 -0.81
CA ARG A 36 -6.71 -10.47 0.19
C ARG A 36 -5.41 -10.84 -0.51
N LEU A 37 -4.31 -10.50 0.12
CA LEU A 37 -3.00 -10.66 -0.46
C LEU A 37 -2.09 -11.43 0.49
N LEU A 38 -1.44 -12.45 -0.01
CA LEU A 38 -0.37 -13.12 0.71
C LEU A 38 0.95 -12.54 0.21
N ILE A 39 1.77 -12.06 1.13
CA ILE A 39 2.97 -11.35 0.76
C ILE A 39 4.10 -11.67 1.73
N ARG A 40 5.31 -11.74 1.23
CA ARG A 40 6.47 -12.00 2.07
C ARG A 40 6.76 -10.78 2.94
N GLY A 41 7.17 -11.06 4.19
CA GLY A 41 7.50 -9.98 5.12
C GLY A 41 8.71 -9.17 4.69
N ASP A 42 9.60 -9.73 3.86
CA ASP A 42 10.76 -9.00 3.38
C ASP A 42 10.46 -8.13 2.15
N THR A 43 9.18 -8.02 1.79
CA THR A 43 8.76 -7.11 0.73
C THR A 43 8.93 -5.68 1.21
N THR A 44 9.56 -4.84 0.38
CA THR A 44 9.72 -3.44 0.70
C THR A 44 8.45 -2.66 0.38
N LEU A 45 8.34 -1.45 0.93
CA LEU A 45 7.20 -0.60 0.61
C LEU A 45 7.16 -0.26 -0.89
N ALA A 46 8.31 -0.05 -1.51
CA ALA A 46 8.36 0.21 -2.95
C ALA A 46 7.83 -0.97 -3.74
N GLN A 47 8.17 -2.19 -3.33
CA GLN A 47 7.65 -3.38 -3.98
C GLN A 47 6.15 -3.56 -3.73
N LEU A 48 5.70 -3.26 -2.53
CA LEU A 48 4.27 -3.34 -2.22
C LEU A 48 3.48 -2.35 -3.07
N HIS A 49 4.01 -1.16 -3.28
CA HIS A 49 3.38 -0.19 -4.17
C HIS A 49 3.16 -0.80 -5.56
N LEU A 50 4.18 -1.44 -6.13
CA LEU A 50 4.04 -2.04 -7.45
C LEU A 50 3.02 -3.18 -7.47
N ILE A 51 2.99 -3.96 -6.41
CA ILE A 51 2.01 -5.04 -6.28
C ILE A 51 0.60 -4.48 -6.25
N LEU A 52 0.39 -3.40 -5.50
CA LEU A 52 -0.93 -2.78 -5.42
C LEU A 52 -1.35 -2.19 -6.76
N GLN A 53 -0.39 -1.64 -7.52
CA GLN A 53 -0.68 -1.15 -8.87
C GLN A 53 -1.20 -2.28 -9.77
N ILE A 54 -0.60 -3.46 -9.65
CA ILE A 54 -1.03 -4.61 -10.43
C ILE A 54 -2.41 -5.07 -10.00
N ILE A 55 -2.62 -5.20 -8.70
CA ILE A 55 -3.87 -5.72 -8.17
C ILE A 55 -5.06 -4.86 -8.56
N PHE A 56 -4.88 -3.56 -8.54
CA PHE A 56 -5.98 -2.62 -8.82
C PHE A 56 -5.89 -2.01 -10.22
N ASP A 57 -4.97 -2.51 -11.03
CA ASP A 57 -4.85 -2.10 -12.44
C ASP A 57 -4.62 -0.60 -12.58
N TRP A 58 -3.79 -0.05 -11.71
CA TRP A 58 -3.37 1.34 -11.82
C TRP A 58 -2.14 1.44 -12.70
N SER A 59 -1.92 2.61 -13.28
CA SER A 59 -0.85 2.79 -14.27
C SER A 59 0.51 3.13 -13.68
N ASN A 60 0.58 3.34 -12.38
CA ASN A 60 1.81 3.76 -11.70
C ASN A 60 2.34 5.10 -12.25
N GLU A 61 1.43 6.00 -12.57
CA GLU A 61 1.80 7.29 -13.16
C GLU A 61 1.66 8.45 -12.20
N HIS A 62 1.22 8.19 -10.97
CA HIS A 62 0.92 9.24 -10.02
C HIS A 62 1.65 9.02 -8.71
N LEU A 63 1.63 10.05 -7.88
CA LEU A 63 2.27 9.99 -6.58
C LEU A 63 1.52 9.07 -5.63
N HIS A 64 2.24 8.48 -4.72
CA HIS A 64 1.64 7.62 -3.69
C HIS A 64 2.30 7.87 -2.34
N CYS A 65 1.65 7.41 -1.30
CA CYS A 65 2.17 7.53 0.05
C CYS A 65 1.61 6.42 0.93
N PHE A 66 2.48 5.80 1.72
CA PHE A 66 2.07 4.90 2.78
C PHE A 66 2.08 5.66 4.10
N HIS A 67 1.05 5.46 4.89
CA HIS A 67 0.96 6.03 6.24
C HIS A 67 0.98 4.87 7.22
N VAL A 68 2.09 4.71 7.92
CA VAL A 68 2.30 3.57 8.82
C VAL A 68 2.73 4.08 10.17
N PHE A 69 1.92 3.79 11.19
CA PHE A 69 2.24 4.16 12.57
C PHE A 69 2.62 5.62 12.70
N GLY A 70 1.83 6.47 12.07
CA GLY A 70 2.01 7.92 12.20
C GLY A 70 3.12 8.51 11.36
N LYS A 71 3.77 7.72 10.53
CA LYS A 71 4.85 8.21 9.67
C LYS A 71 4.47 7.99 8.21
N ASP A 72 4.88 8.94 7.37
CA ASP A 72 4.58 8.90 5.95
C ASP A 72 5.80 8.42 5.16
N TYR A 73 5.53 7.54 4.20
CA TYR A 73 6.55 7.03 3.29
C TYR A 73 6.03 7.25 1.88
N GLY A 74 6.51 8.29 1.26
CA GLY A 74 5.98 8.71 -0.04
C GLY A 74 6.87 8.34 -1.21
N SER A 75 6.40 8.71 -2.40
CA SER A 75 7.09 8.42 -3.64
C SER A 75 8.50 8.98 -3.67
N ASP A 76 8.69 10.13 -3.03
CA ASP A 76 9.99 10.79 -3.06
C ASP A 76 10.93 10.31 -1.98
N SER A 77 10.48 9.37 -1.15
CA SER A 77 11.30 8.89 -0.05
C SER A 77 12.18 7.75 -0.51
N ALA A 78 13.47 7.88 -0.32
CA ALA A 78 14.39 6.78 -0.60
C ALA A 78 14.14 5.58 0.31
N ASP A 79 13.51 5.82 1.45
CA ASP A 79 13.31 4.78 2.44
C ASP A 79 12.38 3.68 1.95
N THR A 80 11.47 4.00 1.02
CA THR A 80 10.52 2.98 0.55
C THR A 80 11.22 1.79 -0.09
N ARG A 81 12.43 1.98 -0.60
CA ARG A 81 13.17 0.89 -1.23
C ARG A 81 13.89 0.01 -0.22
N HIS A 82 13.99 0.48 1.01
CA HIS A 82 14.79 -0.21 2.03
C HIS A 82 13.97 -0.65 3.23
N VAL A 83 12.74 -0.15 3.36
CA VAL A 83 11.90 -0.48 4.51
C VAL A 83 11.03 -1.67 4.15
N MET A 84 11.25 -2.78 4.86
CA MET A 84 10.47 -3.98 4.63
C MET A 84 9.26 -4.02 5.55
N LEU A 85 8.22 -4.72 5.13
CA LEU A 85 7.02 -4.88 5.96
C LEU A 85 7.37 -5.46 7.33
N SER A 86 8.29 -6.41 7.36
CA SER A 86 8.66 -7.06 8.62
C SER A 86 9.30 -6.10 9.61
N SER A 87 9.88 -5.01 9.14
CA SER A 87 10.55 -4.08 10.04
C SER A 87 9.59 -3.28 10.91
N PHE A 88 8.30 -3.27 10.56
CA PHE A 88 7.31 -2.55 11.37
C PHE A 88 6.82 -3.35 12.57
N GLY A 89 7.05 -4.66 12.59
CA GLY A 89 6.56 -5.48 13.69
C GLY A 89 5.05 -5.56 13.76
N PHE A 90 4.36 -5.61 12.64
CA PHE A 90 2.90 -5.62 12.61
C PHE A 90 2.34 -6.78 13.42
N GLN A 91 1.34 -6.46 14.23
CA GLN A 91 0.55 -7.45 14.94
C GLN A 91 -0.76 -7.68 14.20
N ARG A 92 -1.35 -8.84 14.41
CA ARG A 92 -2.62 -9.15 13.79
C ARG A 92 -3.65 -8.09 14.12
N GLY A 93 -4.36 -7.64 13.10
CA GLY A 93 -5.39 -6.62 13.24
C GLY A 93 -4.89 -5.20 13.07
N GLU A 94 -3.58 -4.98 13.07
CA GLU A 94 -3.07 -3.65 12.85
C GLU A 94 -3.23 -3.22 11.42
N ARG A 95 -3.35 -1.92 11.21
CA ARG A 95 -3.69 -1.35 9.93
C ARG A 95 -2.70 -0.30 9.53
N PHE A 96 -2.58 -0.10 8.23
CA PHE A 96 -1.88 1.05 7.68
C PHE A 96 -2.63 1.48 6.43
N ARG A 97 -2.21 2.57 5.83
CA ARG A 97 -2.95 3.14 4.72
C ARG A 97 -2.02 3.41 3.54
N TYR A 98 -2.56 3.23 2.36
CA TYR A 98 -1.88 3.53 1.11
C TYR A 98 -2.76 4.48 0.33
N VAL A 99 -2.20 5.58 -0.09
CA VAL A 99 -2.91 6.60 -0.85
C VAL A 99 -2.25 6.74 -2.21
N TYR A 100 -3.05 6.68 -3.24
CA TYR A 100 -2.58 6.81 -4.61
C TYR A 100 -3.44 7.86 -5.31
N SER A 101 -2.80 8.83 -5.95
CA SER A 101 -3.52 9.89 -6.61
C SER A 101 -4.09 9.39 -7.92
N GLN A 102 -5.41 9.44 -8.07
CA GLN A 102 -6.05 9.12 -9.33
C GLN A 102 -6.05 10.31 -10.26
N ARG A 103 -5.71 11.48 -9.74
CA ARG A 103 -5.72 12.66 -10.55
C ARG A 103 -4.56 12.59 -11.52
N PRO A 104 -4.79 12.86 -12.80
CA PRO A 104 -3.66 12.92 -13.72
C PRO A 104 -2.68 13.98 -13.25
N PRO A 105 -1.41 13.82 -13.54
CA PRO A 105 -0.45 14.84 -13.18
C PRO A 105 -0.86 16.17 -13.79
N ALA A 106 -0.57 17.23 -13.07
CA ALA A 106 -0.86 18.56 -13.58
C ALA A 106 -0.14 18.70 -14.90
N LYS A 107 -0.89 19.01 -15.96
CA LYS A 107 -0.25 19.19 -17.23
C LYS A 107 0.12 20.60 -17.39
N PRO A 108 1.24 20.87 -17.98
CA PRO A 108 1.52 22.23 -18.37
C PRO A 108 0.41 22.64 -19.31
N GLU A 109 -0.14 23.77 -19.07
CA GLU A 109 -1.17 24.22 -19.94
C GLU A 109 -0.55 24.55 -21.28
N ALA A 110 -1.09 23.96 -22.24
CA ALA A 110 -0.51 24.21 -23.55
C ALA A 110 -0.94 25.54 -24.07
#